data_a3cb2ad63a6c03ca3d0205d7c98e5145
#
_entry.id   a3cb2ad63a6c03ca3d0205d7c98e5145
#
_cell.length_a   1.000
_cell.length_b   1.000
_cell.length_c   1.000
_cell.angle_alpha   90.00
_cell.angle_beta   90.00
_cell.angle_gamma   90.00
#
_symmetry.space_group_name_H-M   'P 1'
#
loop_
_entity.id
_entity.type
_entity.pdbx_description
1 polymer ?
#
loop_
_entity_poly.entity_id
_entity_poly.type
_entity_poly.pdbx_seq_one_letter_code
_entity_poly.pdbx_strand_id
1 'polypeptide(L)'
;GKSDLFISGLSMGGFGALRLGIKYSDKFRAVSAHSSITELEQMSLFVEESLKDYEQLNKGEESVLEMALNKKEHLPKLRFDCGTKDLLIKHNRFLHDQLNKAQIDHEYEEFSGGHEWSYWQEHIKDSLLFFNKFIK
;
A
#
# COMPACT_ATOMS: atom_id res chain seq x y z
N GLY A 1 9.25 8.38 -21.61
CA GLY A 1 8.50 9.02 -20.57
C GLY A 1 7.81 8.03 -19.64
N LYS A 2 7.37 8.49 -18.50
CA LYS A 2 6.67 7.65 -17.56
C LYS A 2 5.28 7.31 -18.06
N SER A 3 4.88 6.08 -17.80
CA SER A 3 3.54 5.60 -18.07
C SER A 3 2.50 6.44 -17.29
N ASP A 4 1.29 6.50 -17.81
CA ASP A 4 0.14 7.05 -17.10
C ASP A 4 -0.64 5.96 -16.35
N LEU A 5 0.02 4.85 -16.03
CA LEU A 5 -0.59 3.77 -15.28
C LEU A 5 -0.59 4.06 -13.78
N PHE A 6 -1.71 3.75 -13.16
CA PHE A 6 -1.91 3.87 -11.72
C PHE A 6 -2.41 2.53 -11.19
N ILE A 7 -2.09 2.21 -9.95
CA ILE A 7 -2.56 0.97 -9.34
C ILE A 7 -3.12 1.25 -7.95
N SER A 8 -4.24 0.62 -7.64
CA SER A 8 -4.90 0.75 -6.35
C SER A 8 -5.44 -0.60 -5.90
N GLY A 9 -5.58 -0.76 -4.61
CA GLY A 9 -6.18 -1.95 -4.03
C GLY A 9 -6.53 -1.75 -2.58
N LEU A 10 -7.25 -2.71 -2.03
CA LEU A 10 -7.65 -2.70 -0.63
C LEU A 10 -7.26 -4.04 0.02
N SER A 11 -6.94 -4.01 1.31
CA SER A 11 -6.58 -5.20 2.10
C SER A 11 -5.43 -5.99 1.44
N MET A 12 -5.63 -7.25 1.09
CA MET A 12 -4.63 -8.04 0.35
C MET A 12 -4.33 -7.42 -1.02
N GLY A 13 -5.35 -6.84 -1.68
CA GLY A 13 -5.16 -6.12 -2.93
C GLY A 13 -4.32 -4.86 -2.76
N GLY A 14 -4.40 -4.21 -1.60
CA GLY A 14 -3.54 -3.08 -1.26
C GLY A 14 -2.08 -3.50 -1.16
N PHE A 15 -1.84 -4.64 -0.52
CA PHE A 15 -0.50 -5.23 -0.43
C PHE A 15 0.07 -5.50 -1.82
N GLY A 16 -0.75 -6.11 -2.68
CA GLY A 16 -0.35 -6.36 -4.07
C GLY A 16 -0.09 -5.07 -4.83
N ALA A 17 -0.96 -4.07 -4.68
CA ALA A 17 -0.79 -2.79 -5.37
C ALA A 17 0.50 -2.08 -4.96
N LEU A 18 0.77 -2.01 -3.66
CA LEU A 18 2.00 -1.37 -3.15
C LEU A 18 3.25 -2.10 -3.65
N ARG A 19 3.25 -3.43 -3.56
CA ARG A 19 4.42 -4.21 -3.98
C ARG A 19 4.65 -4.13 -5.49
N LEU A 20 3.61 -4.32 -6.29
CA LEU A 20 3.73 -4.23 -7.75
C LEU A 20 4.12 -2.84 -8.20
N GLY A 21 3.50 -1.82 -7.62
CA GLY A 21 3.81 -0.43 -7.96
C GLY A 21 5.25 -0.08 -7.66
N ILE A 22 5.79 -0.54 -6.54
CA ILE A 22 7.18 -0.29 -6.17
C ILE A 22 8.12 -1.12 -7.03
N LYS A 23 7.81 -2.41 -7.22
CA LYS A 23 8.65 -3.31 -8.02
C LYS A 23 8.79 -2.82 -9.47
N TYR A 24 7.71 -2.33 -10.03
CA TYR A 24 7.67 -1.85 -11.42
C TYR A 24 7.47 -0.34 -11.47
N SER A 25 8.27 0.37 -10.68
CA SER A 25 8.16 1.83 -10.54
C SER A 25 8.41 2.59 -11.84
N ASP A 26 9.05 1.96 -12.81
CA ASP A 26 9.22 2.51 -14.15
C ASP A 26 7.90 2.49 -14.96
N LYS A 27 6.93 1.68 -14.55
CA LYS A 27 5.65 1.52 -15.25
C LYS A 27 4.48 2.22 -14.57
N PHE A 28 4.54 2.35 -13.25
CA PHE A 28 3.44 2.95 -12.49
C PHE A 28 3.83 4.35 -12.00
N ARG A 29 2.99 5.32 -12.32
CA ARG A 29 3.21 6.69 -11.89
C ARG A 29 2.85 6.89 -10.42
N ALA A 30 1.79 6.24 -9.97
CA ALA A 30 1.30 6.39 -8.60
C ALA A 30 0.59 5.13 -8.13
N VAL A 31 0.61 4.93 -6.81
CA VAL A 31 -0.02 3.80 -6.11
C VAL A 31 -0.85 4.36 -4.96
N SER A 32 -2.05 3.84 -4.78
CA SER A 32 -2.87 4.18 -3.62
C SER A 32 -3.50 2.92 -3.04
N ALA A 33 -3.37 2.72 -1.73
CA ALA A 33 -3.87 1.52 -1.07
C ALA A 33 -4.77 1.88 0.11
N HIS A 34 -5.79 1.05 0.32
CA HIS A 34 -6.76 1.22 1.40
C HIS A 34 -6.70 0.03 2.34
N SER A 35 -6.57 0.28 3.65
CA SER A 35 -6.62 -0.78 4.67
C SER A 35 -5.66 -1.93 4.34
N SER A 36 -4.44 -1.59 3.98
CA SER A 36 -3.52 -2.53 3.34
C SER A 36 -2.81 -3.44 4.34
N ILE A 37 -2.61 -4.69 3.93
CA ILE A 37 -1.56 -5.53 4.48
C ILE A 37 -0.24 -4.90 4.04
N THR A 38 0.74 -4.87 4.93
CA THR A 38 2.04 -4.25 4.66
C THR A 38 3.21 -5.24 4.79
N GLU A 39 2.98 -6.39 5.43
CA GLU A 39 3.98 -7.47 5.59
C GLU A 39 3.26 -8.80 5.41
N LEU A 40 3.95 -9.76 4.82
CA LEU A 40 3.34 -11.07 4.49
C LEU A 40 2.69 -11.74 5.71
N GLU A 41 3.33 -11.72 6.87
CA GLU A 41 2.83 -12.39 8.05
C GLU A 41 1.45 -11.88 8.52
N GLN A 42 1.09 -10.65 8.14
CA GLN A 42 -0.22 -10.10 8.49
C GLN A 42 -1.37 -10.82 7.76
N MET A 43 -1.06 -11.54 6.69
CA MET A 43 -2.08 -12.31 5.97
C MET A 43 -2.72 -13.38 6.83
N SER A 44 -2.03 -13.86 7.86
CA SER A 44 -2.59 -14.83 8.80
C SER A 44 -3.80 -14.31 9.57
N LEU A 45 -4.01 -12.99 9.58
CA LEU A 45 -5.22 -12.39 10.18
C LEU A 45 -6.47 -12.63 9.31
N PHE A 46 -6.30 -13.01 8.06
CA PHE A 46 -7.40 -13.13 7.09
C PHE A 46 -7.52 -14.50 6.46
N VAL A 47 -6.45 -15.31 6.46
CA VAL A 47 -6.47 -16.66 5.88
C VAL A 47 -6.06 -17.68 6.92
N GLU A 48 -6.64 -18.86 6.85
CA GLU A 48 -6.35 -19.95 7.80
C GLU A 48 -5.27 -20.90 7.26
N GLU A 49 -5.10 -20.93 5.94
CA GLU A 49 -4.11 -21.81 5.34
C GLU A 49 -2.68 -21.30 5.58
N SER A 50 -1.71 -22.17 5.30
CA SER A 50 -0.31 -21.84 5.39
C SER A 50 0.03 -20.66 4.48
N LEU A 51 0.91 -19.78 4.93
CA LEU A 51 1.39 -18.65 4.12
C LEU A 51 2.41 -19.07 3.06
N LYS A 52 2.75 -20.36 3.01
CA LYS A 52 3.77 -20.88 2.10
C LYS A 52 3.50 -20.55 0.63
N ASP A 53 2.22 -20.58 0.24
CA ASP A 53 1.84 -20.30 -1.16
C ASP A 53 1.94 -18.81 -1.51
N TYR A 54 2.10 -17.94 -0.52
CA TYR A 54 2.23 -16.49 -0.72
C TYR A 54 3.67 -16.01 -0.61
N GLU A 55 4.60 -16.90 -0.25
CA GLU A 55 6.01 -16.55 -0.12
C GLU A 55 6.61 -16.15 -1.47
N GLN A 56 7.52 -15.19 -1.42
CA GLN A 56 8.22 -14.71 -2.61
C GLN A 56 9.62 -15.30 -2.66
N LEU A 57 10.16 -15.44 -3.87
CA LEU A 57 11.54 -15.90 -4.05
C LEU A 57 12.52 -14.95 -3.39
N ASN A 58 12.28 -13.65 -3.54
CA ASN A 58 13.03 -12.62 -2.84
C ASN A 58 12.23 -12.23 -1.60
N LYS A 59 12.75 -12.53 -0.41
CA LYS A 59 12.06 -12.27 0.86
C LYS A 59 11.81 -10.78 1.11
N GLY A 60 12.64 -9.90 0.56
CA GLY A 60 12.41 -8.47 0.65
C GLY A 60 11.10 -8.04 -0.01
N GLU A 61 10.60 -8.82 -0.98
CA GLU A 61 9.33 -8.52 -1.64
C GLU A 61 8.11 -8.94 -0.81
N GLU A 62 8.32 -9.47 0.38
CA GLU A 62 7.24 -9.77 1.34
C GLU A 62 6.97 -8.60 2.29
N SER A 63 7.70 -7.51 2.14
CA SER A 63 7.59 -6.32 2.99
C SER A 63 7.53 -5.06 2.14
N VAL A 64 6.44 -4.30 2.27
CA VAL A 64 6.32 -3.01 1.60
C VAL A 64 7.44 -2.07 2.05
N LEU A 65 7.72 -2.04 3.36
CA LEU A 65 8.77 -1.17 3.90
C LEU A 65 10.14 -1.49 3.29
N GLU A 66 10.53 -2.77 3.27
CA GLU A 66 11.82 -3.16 2.71
C GLU A 66 11.93 -2.80 1.24
N MET A 67 10.86 -3.03 0.47
CA MET A 67 10.84 -2.67 -0.95
C MET A 67 11.01 -1.18 -1.15
N ALA A 68 10.31 -0.37 -0.35
CA ALA A 68 10.40 1.08 -0.44
C ALA A 68 11.80 1.58 -0.10
N LEU A 69 12.40 1.01 0.93
CA LEU A 69 13.77 1.37 1.33
C LEU A 69 14.79 1.01 0.25
N ASN A 70 14.64 -0.17 -0.35
CA ASN A 70 15.56 -0.65 -1.39
C ASN A 70 15.45 0.13 -2.70
N LYS A 71 14.29 0.71 -2.97
CA LYS A 71 14.03 1.48 -4.20
C LYS A 71 13.80 2.96 -3.95
N LYS A 72 14.31 3.48 -2.85
CA LYS A 72 14.07 4.82 -2.37
C LYS A 72 14.24 5.91 -3.43
N GLU A 73 15.22 5.75 -4.32
CA GLU A 73 15.53 6.76 -5.35
C GLU A 73 14.61 6.68 -6.58
N HIS A 74 13.79 5.62 -6.69
CA HIS A 74 12.97 5.36 -7.88
C HIS A 74 11.57 4.87 -7.50
N LEU A 75 10.90 5.60 -6.62
CA LEU A 75 9.56 5.23 -6.18
C LEU A 75 8.48 5.93 -7.01
N PRO A 76 7.33 5.27 -7.19
CA PRO A 76 6.15 5.99 -7.69
C PRO A 76 5.64 6.92 -6.60
N LYS A 77 4.66 7.75 -6.92
CA LYS A 77 3.94 8.51 -5.90
C LYS A 77 3.13 7.53 -5.06
N LEU A 78 3.27 7.61 -3.74
CA LEU A 78 2.66 6.67 -2.81
C LEU A 78 1.60 7.34 -1.96
N ARG A 79 0.47 6.68 -1.83
CA ARG A 79 -0.59 7.06 -0.90
C ARG A 79 -1.19 5.81 -0.29
N PHE A 80 -1.55 5.88 0.99
CA PHE A 80 -2.36 4.83 1.60
C PHE A 80 -3.17 5.40 2.75
N ASP A 81 -4.26 4.73 3.08
CA ASP A 81 -5.11 5.10 4.20
C ASP A 81 -5.60 3.86 4.94
N CYS A 82 -6.08 4.07 6.17
CA CYS A 82 -6.59 2.99 6.99
C CYS A 82 -7.63 3.52 7.96
N GLY A 83 -8.64 2.71 8.24
CA GLY A 83 -9.66 3.05 9.22
C GLY A 83 -9.10 2.99 10.64
N THR A 84 -9.55 3.91 11.49
CA THR A 84 -9.05 3.98 12.87
C THR A 84 -9.45 2.78 13.73
N LYS A 85 -10.48 2.02 13.29
CA LYS A 85 -10.93 0.80 13.97
C LYS A 85 -10.55 -0.46 13.22
N ASP A 86 -9.72 -0.35 12.20
CA ASP A 86 -9.24 -1.50 11.42
C ASP A 86 -8.21 -2.28 12.24
N LEU A 87 -8.25 -3.61 12.12
CA LEU A 87 -7.26 -4.45 12.80
C LEU A 87 -5.85 -4.24 12.29
N LEU A 88 -5.69 -3.65 11.11
CA LEU A 88 -4.39 -3.34 10.52
C LEU A 88 -3.90 -1.92 10.84
N ILE A 89 -4.64 -1.15 11.65
CA ILE A 89 -4.30 0.26 11.83
C ILE A 89 -2.89 0.46 12.41
N LYS A 90 -2.49 -0.36 13.36
CA LYS A 90 -1.15 -0.24 13.96
C LYS A 90 -0.05 -0.52 12.93
N HIS A 91 -0.28 -1.47 12.04
CA HIS A 91 0.67 -1.82 10.98
C HIS A 91 0.80 -0.71 9.96
N ASN A 92 -0.32 -0.07 9.61
CA ASN A 92 -0.30 1.06 8.69
C ASN A 92 0.39 2.28 9.31
N ARG A 93 0.15 2.54 10.57
CA ARG A 93 0.84 3.61 11.32
C ARG A 93 2.35 3.36 11.37
N PHE A 94 2.74 2.12 11.60
CA PHE A 94 4.15 1.75 11.63
C PHE A 94 4.81 2.03 10.27
N LEU A 95 4.18 1.59 9.18
CA LEU A 95 4.71 1.85 7.84
C LEU A 95 4.85 3.36 7.59
N HIS A 96 3.81 4.13 7.91
CA HIS A 96 3.83 5.58 7.76
C HIS A 96 5.01 6.20 8.53
N ASP A 97 5.18 5.82 9.79
CA ASP A 97 6.26 6.35 10.62
C ASP A 97 7.64 6.00 10.07
N GLN A 98 7.82 4.77 9.59
CA GLN A 98 9.10 4.33 9.04
C GLN A 98 9.41 5.02 7.72
N LEU A 99 8.41 5.25 6.87
CA LEU A 99 8.61 6.01 5.64
C LEU A 99 9.03 7.44 5.94
N ASN A 100 8.42 8.06 6.95
CA ASN A 100 8.80 9.41 7.39
C ASN A 100 10.25 9.43 7.89
N LYS A 101 10.64 8.46 8.70
CA LYS A 101 12.02 8.38 9.21
C LYS A 101 13.03 8.22 8.09
N ALA A 102 12.67 7.52 7.03
CA ALA A 102 13.50 7.31 5.86
C ALA A 102 13.45 8.49 4.87
N GLN A 103 12.65 9.51 5.17
CA GLN A 103 12.45 10.68 4.32
C GLN A 103 11.89 10.28 2.94
N ILE A 104 10.99 9.28 2.92
CA ILE A 104 10.28 8.86 1.72
C ILE A 104 8.96 9.60 1.67
N ASP A 105 8.77 10.40 0.61
CA ASP A 105 7.56 11.19 0.42
C ASP A 105 6.37 10.28 0.14
N HIS A 106 5.25 10.54 0.82
CA HIS A 106 4.01 9.79 0.64
C HIS A 106 2.86 10.56 1.28
N GLU A 107 1.63 10.19 0.91
CA GLU A 107 0.43 10.68 1.58
C GLU A 107 -0.15 9.56 2.42
N TYR A 108 -0.50 9.87 3.64
CA TYR A 108 -1.15 8.92 4.55
C TYR A 108 -2.31 9.60 5.24
N GLU A 109 -3.44 8.92 5.30
CA GLU A 109 -4.65 9.43 5.94
C GLU A 109 -5.30 8.33 6.77
N GLU A 110 -6.00 8.76 7.83
CA GLU A 110 -6.83 7.86 8.64
C GLU A 110 -8.22 8.43 8.69
N PHE A 111 -9.20 7.55 8.55
CA PHE A 111 -10.61 7.93 8.60
C PHE A 111 -11.34 7.03 9.58
N SER A 112 -12.50 7.46 10.03
CA SER A 112 -13.36 6.65 10.89
C SER A 112 -13.79 5.38 10.15
N GLY A 113 -13.77 4.23 10.84
CA GLY A 113 -14.24 2.98 10.29
C GLY A 113 -13.27 1.83 10.48
N GLY A 114 -13.72 0.64 10.09
CA GLY A 114 -12.98 -0.60 10.23
C GLY A 114 -12.66 -1.24 8.89
N HIS A 115 -12.34 -2.54 8.94
CA HIS A 115 -11.99 -3.33 7.76
C HIS A 115 -13.26 -3.83 7.08
N GLU A 116 -13.93 -2.95 6.31
CA GLU A 116 -15.29 -3.24 5.82
C GLU A 116 -15.61 -2.47 4.53
N TRP A 117 -16.58 -3.00 3.79
CA TRP A 117 -16.99 -2.44 2.51
C TRP A 117 -17.46 -0.99 2.58
N SER A 118 -18.17 -0.62 3.65
CA SER A 118 -18.64 0.76 3.82
C SER A 118 -17.49 1.75 3.84
N TYR A 119 -16.38 1.38 4.47
CA TYR A 119 -15.16 2.19 4.47
C TYR A 119 -14.60 2.33 3.04
N TRP A 120 -14.46 1.21 2.35
CA TRP A 120 -13.86 1.20 1.00
C TRP A 120 -14.72 1.92 -0.03
N GLN A 121 -16.03 1.75 0.03
CA GLN A 121 -16.95 2.48 -0.84
C GLN A 121 -16.83 3.99 -0.65
N GLU A 122 -16.68 4.43 0.59
CA GLU A 122 -16.54 5.85 0.91
C GLU A 122 -15.20 6.41 0.43
N HIS A 123 -14.10 5.63 0.52
CA HIS A 123 -12.75 6.16 0.35
C HIS A 123 -12.07 5.84 -0.98
N ILE A 124 -12.68 5.02 -1.84
CA ILE A 124 -12.09 4.76 -3.16
C ILE A 124 -11.92 6.04 -3.97
N LYS A 125 -12.80 7.01 -3.77
CA LYS A 125 -12.72 8.31 -4.43
C LYS A 125 -11.41 9.03 -4.09
N ASP A 126 -10.86 8.79 -2.90
CA ASP A 126 -9.63 9.44 -2.47
C ASP A 126 -8.43 8.96 -3.31
N SER A 127 -8.43 7.69 -3.72
CA SER A 127 -7.45 7.18 -4.67
C SER A 127 -7.58 7.89 -6.02
N LEU A 128 -8.80 8.04 -6.51
CA LEU A 128 -9.04 8.69 -7.79
C LEU A 128 -8.60 10.16 -7.77
N LEU A 129 -8.90 10.85 -6.68
CA LEU A 129 -8.47 12.24 -6.50
C LEU A 129 -6.94 12.35 -6.43
N PHE A 130 -6.31 11.41 -5.74
CA PHE A 130 -4.85 11.35 -5.67
C PHE A 130 -4.24 11.17 -7.07
N PHE A 131 -4.73 10.18 -7.82
CA PHE A 131 -4.23 9.89 -9.16
C PHE A 131 -4.43 11.08 -10.10
N ASN A 132 -5.54 11.79 -9.95
CA ASN A 132 -5.84 12.93 -10.81
C ASN A 132 -4.79 14.04 -10.73
N LYS A 133 -4.07 14.13 -9.62
CA LYS A 133 -2.99 15.11 -9.46
C LYS A 133 -1.83 14.86 -10.44
N PHE A 134 -1.71 13.63 -10.93
CA PHE A 134 -0.56 13.20 -11.74
C PHE A 134 -0.90 12.92 -13.19
N ILE A 135 -2.15 13.15 -13.59
CA ILE A 135 -2.58 13.04 -14.98
C ILE A 135 -2.12 14.31 -15.71
N LYS A 136 -1.53 14.11 -16.86
CA LYS A 136 -1.10 15.23 -17.71
C LYS A 136 -2.12 15.55 -18.76
#